data_2442c89daac7a3e3aea4af1299199f84
#
_entry.id   2442c89daac7a3e3aea4af1299199f84
#
_cell.length_a   1.000
_cell.length_b   1.000
_cell.length_c   1.000
_cell.angle_alpha   90.00
_cell.angle_beta   90.00
_cell.angle_gamma   90.00
#
_symmetry.space_group_name_H-M   'P 1'
#
loop_
_entity.id
_entity.type
_entity.pdbx_description
1 polymer ?
#
loop_
_entity_poly.entity_id
_entity_poly.type
_entity_poly.pdbx_seq_one_letter_code
_entity_poly.pdbx_strand_id
1 'polypeptide(L)'
;MESSTDALQSLINIISFEKMTLIMLICGLAWVMLIGIKMSLDQLTIKLPKYRLLWGRLYPFIRLFIWGGVITYTLVGIIAPHQNVVLAMIGSVSIVIGLATQEPAKNMIAGFIIMLNPPYRVGDMVTLGGHYGEVTKLEWSVTWLRTFDDNTIMVPNA
;
A
#
# COMPACT_ATOMS: atom_id res chain seq x y z
N MET A 1 37.79 -5.45 -24.17
CA MET A 1 38.09 -4.03 -23.96
C MET A 1 36.90 -3.14 -24.36
N GLU A 2 36.12 -3.47 -25.39
CA GLU A 2 34.90 -2.76 -25.80
C GLU A 2 33.79 -2.77 -24.72
N SER A 3 33.59 -3.89 -24.04
CA SER A 3 32.53 -4.00 -23.01
C SER A 3 32.74 -3.09 -21.79
N SER A 4 33.99 -2.74 -21.45
CA SER A 4 34.29 -1.84 -20.35
C SER A 4 34.12 -0.36 -20.72
N THR A 5 34.35 0.01 -21.97
CA THR A 5 34.11 1.36 -22.48
C THR A 5 32.62 1.65 -22.64
N ASP A 6 31.83 0.67 -23.08
CA ASP A 6 30.37 0.80 -23.19
C ASP A 6 29.72 0.89 -21.80
N ALA A 7 30.21 0.13 -20.81
CA ALA A 7 29.77 0.23 -19.44
C ALA A 7 30.08 1.60 -18.82
N LEU A 8 31.28 2.14 -19.07
CA LEU A 8 31.65 3.48 -18.61
C LEU A 8 30.82 4.58 -19.26
N GLN A 9 30.58 4.51 -20.58
CA GLN A 9 29.72 5.46 -21.28
C GLN A 9 28.27 5.39 -20.80
N SER A 10 27.75 4.21 -20.52
CA SER A 10 26.41 4.07 -19.94
C SER A 10 26.31 4.67 -18.53
N LEU A 11 27.33 4.52 -17.69
CA LEU A 11 27.39 5.15 -16.37
C LEU A 11 27.50 6.68 -16.47
N ILE A 12 28.30 7.21 -17.40
CA ILE A 12 28.42 8.65 -17.63
C ILE A 12 27.09 9.24 -18.13
N ASN A 13 26.36 8.54 -18.98
CA ASN A 13 25.03 8.94 -19.44
C ASN A 13 23.95 8.90 -18.34
N ILE A 14 24.08 8.03 -17.37
CA ILE A 14 23.21 7.99 -16.18
C ILE A 14 23.49 9.20 -15.29
N ILE A 15 24.73 9.64 -15.18
CA ILE A 15 25.21 10.75 -14.32
C ILE A 15 25.27 12.09 -15.10
N SER A 16 24.56 12.21 -16.23
CA SER A 16 24.53 13.49 -16.95
C SER A 16 23.94 14.59 -16.06
N PHE A 17 24.58 15.75 -16.04
CA PHE A 17 24.18 16.90 -15.23
C PHE A 17 22.72 17.30 -15.46
N GLU A 18 22.24 17.21 -16.69
CA GLU A 18 20.84 17.46 -17.07
C GLU A 18 19.87 16.51 -16.34
N LYS A 19 20.17 15.21 -16.30
CA LYS A 19 19.31 14.22 -15.61
C LYS A 19 19.30 14.44 -14.11
N MET A 20 20.45 14.75 -13.51
CA MET A 20 20.54 15.05 -12.10
C MET A 20 19.74 16.30 -11.70
N THR A 21 19.82 17.36 -12.51
CA THR A 21 19.06 18.60 -12.26
C THR A 21 17.55 18.33 -12.39
N LEU A 22 17.14 17.52 -13.37
CA LEU A 22 15.75 17.16 -13.59
C LEU A 22 15.19 16.29 -12.44
N ILE A 23 15.96 15.35 -11.93
CA ILE A 23 15.60 14.54 -10.75
C ILE A 23 15.46 15.44 -9.52
N MET A 24 16.39 16.34 -9.26
CA MET A 24 16.31 17.31 -8.16
C MET A 24 15.05 18.17 -8.26
N LEU A 25 14.72 18.64 -9.46
CA LEU A 25 13.56 19.48 -9.70
C LEU A 25 12.25 18.71 -9.43
N ILE A 26 12.15 17.48 -9.88
CA ILE A 26 10.96 16.64 -9.65
C ILE A 26 10.82 16.31 -8.18
N CYS A 27 11.89 15.93 -7.49
CA CYS A 27 11.87 15.69 -6.05
C CYS A 27 11.47 16.94 -5.26
N GLY A 28 11.99 18.11 -5.64
CA GLY A 28 11.64 19.39 -5.03
C GLY A 28 10.16 19.73 -5.25
N LEU A 29 9.64 19.55 -6.47
CA LEU A 29 8.23 19.74 -6.81
C LEU A 29 7.32 18.79 -6.00
N ALA A 30 7.67 17.53 -5.93
CA ALA A 30 6.94 16.54 -5.14
C ALA A 30 6.89 16.90 -3.66
N TRP A 31 8.02 17.39 -3.13
CA TRP A 31 8.12 17.83 -1.73
C TRP A 31 7.24 19.05 -1.45
N VAL A 32 7.30 20.08 -2.32
CA VAL A 32 6.44 21.27 -2.22
C VAL A 32 4.96 20.88 -2.32
N MET A 33 4.62 19.98 -3.26
CA MET A 33 3.26 19.46 -3.42
C MET A 33 2.76 18.73 -2.15
N LEU A 34 3.62 17.91 -1.52
CA LEU A 34 3.28 17.22 -0.26
C LEU A 34 3.08 18.21 0.90
N ILE A 35 3.87 19.28 0.99
CA ILE A 35 3.65 20.35 1.97
C ILE A 35 2.30 21.03 1.74
N GLY A 36 1.97 21.36 0.49
CA GLY A 36 0.69 21.98 0.13
C GLY A 36 -0.49 21.09 0.48
N ILE A 37 -0.41 19.78 0.16
CA ILE A 37 -1.43 18.79 0.50
C ILE A 37 -1.60 18.71 2.03
N LYS A 38 -0.48 18.62 2.78
CA LYS A 38 -0.53 18.57 4.24
C LYS A 38 -1.20 19.81 4.82
N MET A 39 -0.82 21.00 4.38
CA MET A 39 -1.42 22.26 4.84
C MET A 39 -2.91 22.32 4.53
N SER A 40 -3.34 21.86 3.36
CA SER A 40 -4.75 21.78 2.96
C SER A 40 -5.53 20.80 3.83
N LEU A 41 -4.96 19.62 4.12
CA LEU A 41 -5.56 18.62 5.00
C LEU A 41 -5.67 19.13 6.45
N ASP A 42 -4.66 19.83 6.95
CA ASP A 42 -4.68 20.43 8.29
C ASP A 42 -5.78 21.49 8.40
N GLN A 43 -5.99 22.32 7.38
CA GLN A 43 -7.09 23.30 7.33
C GLN A 43 -8.46 22.62 7.27
N LEU A 44 -8.60 21.55 6.47
CA LEU A 44 -9.83 20.76 6.40
C LEU A 44 -10.16 20.10 7.74
N THR A 45 -9.13 19.68 8.48
CA THR A 45 -9.28 19.08 9.80
C THR A 45 -9.85 20.05 10.82
N ILE A 46 -9.49 21.34 10.72
CA ILE A 46 -10.04 22.40 11.59
C ILE A 46 -11.50 22.69 11.24
N LYS A 47 -11.84 22.72 9.94
CA LYS A 47 -13.20 23.01 9.46
C LYS A 47 -14.18 21.86 9.65
N LEU A 48 -13.70 20.60 9.60
CA LEU A 48 -14.51 19.39 9.65
C LEU A 48 -13.95 18.39 10.68
N PRO A 49 -14.10 18.64 11.99
CA PRO A 49 -13.51 17.80 13.05
C PRO A 49 -13.99 16.35 13.02
N LYS A 50 -15.18 16.09 12.48
CA LYS A 50 -15.76 14.75 12.33
C LYS A 50 -14.88 13.82 11.48
N TYR A 51 -14.14 14.36 10.52
CA TYR A 51 -13.29 13.59 9.59
C TYR A 51 -11.80 13.63 9.91
N ARG A 52 -11.42 14.21 11.05
CA ARG A 52 -10.03 14.37 11.49
C ARG A 52 -9.23 13.07 11.45
N LEU A 53 -9.83 11.97 11.91
CA LEU A 53 -9.18 10.65 11.92
C LEU A 53 -8.96 10.08 10.51
N LEU A 54 -9.88 10.35 9.58
CA LEU A 54 -9.79 9.90 8.19
C LEU A 54 -8.66 10.65 7.47
N TRP A 55 -8.57 11.96 7.60
CA TRP A 55 -7.53 12.77 6.96
C TRP A 55 -6.13 12.42 7.47
N GLY A 56 -5.98 12.20 8.77
CA GLY A 56 -4.71 11.76 9.36
C GLY A 56 -4.25 10.38 8.84
N ARG A 57 -5.18 9.47 8.55
CA ARG A 57 -4.88 8.16 8.00
C ARG A 57 -4.59 8.18 6.49
N LEU A 58 -5.18 9.11 5.74
CA LEU A 58 -5.00 9.23 4.29
C LEU A 58 -3.64 9.82 3.89
N TYR A 59 -3.10 10.74 4.66
CA TYR A 59 -1.86 11.43 4.32
C TYR A 59 -0.65 10.49 4.09
N PRO A 60 -0.39 9.45 4.92
CA PRO A 60 0.69 8.50 4.66
C PRO A 60 0.55 7.77 3.31
N PHE A 61 -0.68 7.42 2.93
CA PHE A 61 -0.94 6.77 1.63
C PHE A 61 -0.68 7.72 0.46
N ILE A 62 -1.18 8.97 0.55
CA ILE A 62 -0.92 10.00 -0.47
C ILE A 62 0.60 10.19 -0.64
N ARG A 63 1.34 10.29 0.46
CA ARG A 63 2.80 10.41 0.45
C ARG A 63 3.45 9.19 -0.21
N LEU A 64 3.00 7.98 0.10
CA LEU A 64 3.52 6.74 -0.49
C LEU A 64 3.32 6.73 -2.01
N PHE A 65 2.11 7.08 -2.50
CA PHE A 65 1.80 7.10 -3.93
C PHE A 65 2.58 8.18 -4.68
N ILE A 66 2.74 9.38 -4.11
CA ILE A 66 3.51 10.46 -4.74
C ILE A 66 4.98 10.05 -4.85
N TRP A 67 5.60 9.56 -3.77
CA TRP A 67 6.99 9.11 -3.82
C TRP A 67 7.18 7.88 -4.70
N GLY A 68 6.24 6.93 -4.68
CA GLY A 68 6.22 5.78 -5.60
C GLY A 68 6.18 6.22 -7.07
N GLY A 69 5.34 7.20 -7.39
CA GLY A 69 5.28 7.80 -8.73
C GLY A 69 6.58 8.50 -9.12
N VAL A 70 7.16 9.29 -8.23
CA VAL A 70 8.46 9.96 -8.45
C VAL A 70 9.57 8.94 -8.71
N ILE A 71 9.66 7.88 -7.90
CA ILE A 71 10.66 6.82 -8.06
C ILE A 71 10.46 6.12 -9.41
N THR A 72 9.23 5.72 -9.74
CA THR A 72 8.92 5.05 -11.01
C THR A 72 9.25 5.93 -12.20
N TYR A 73 8.86 7.21 -12.17
CA TYR A 73 9.17 8.16 -13.25
C TYR A 73 10.67 8.40 -13.38
N THR A 74 11.40 8.50 -12.28
CA THR A 74 12.86 8.68 -12.28
C THR A 74 13.55 7.45 -12.88
N LEU A 75 13.17 6.25 -12.46
CA LEU A 75 13.77 5.01 -12.94
C LEU A 75 13.48 4.76 -14.41
N VAL A 76 12.21 4.87 -14.82
CA VAL A 76 11.78 4.49 -16.17
C VAL A 76 11.94 5.65 -17.16
N GLY A 77 11.60 6.88 -16.76
CA GLY A 77 11.56 8.04 -17.64
C GLY A 77 12.90 8.75 -17.79
N ILE A 78 13.68 8.89 -16.72
CA ILE A 78 14.94 9.66 -16.73
C ILE A 78 16.15 8.76 -16.92
N ILE A 79 16.26 7.68 -16.15
CA ILE A 79 17.37 6.73 -16.24
C ILE A 79 17.24 5.91 -17.53
N ALA A 80 15.98 5.59 -17.90
CA ALA A 80 15.62 4.88 -19.13
C ALA A 80 16.46 3.60 -19.32
N PRO A 81 16.44 2.64 -18.37
CA PRO A 81 17.18 1.39 -18.51
C PRO A 81 16.59 0.57 -19.67
N HIS A 82 17.35 -0.43 -20.15
CA HIS A 82 16.86 -1.36 -21.16
C HIS A 82 15.52 -1.98 -20.75
N GLN A 83 14.61 -2.17 -21.70
CA GLN A 83 13.26 -2.70 -21.45
C GLN A 83 13.26 -3.99 -20.62
N ASN A 84 14.24 -4.88 -20.85
CA ASN A 84 14.38 -6.13 -20.10
C ASN A 84 14.63 -5.88 -18.60
N VAL A 85 15.40 -4.84 -18.26
CA VAL A 85 15.67 -4.47 -16.86
C VAL A 85 14.39 -3.93 -16.20
N VAL A 86 13.65 -3.09 -16.92
CA VAL A 86 12.35 -2.56 -16.44
C VAL A 86 11.37 -3.71 -16.19
N LEU A 87 11.25 -4.64 -17.13
CA LEU A 87 10.38 -5.82 -16.97
C LEU A 87 10.79 -6.70 -15.80
N ALA A 88 12.10 -6.93 -15.62
CA ALA A 88 12.61 -7.70 -14.49
C ALA A 88 12.31 -7.01 -13.15
N MET A 89 12.47 -5.68 -13.07
CA MET A 89 12.15 -4.89 -11.87
C MET A 89 10.65 -4.93 -11.54
N ILE A 90 9.80 -4.69 -12.55
CA ILE A 90 8.34 -4.75 -12.37
C ILE A 90 7.92 -6.16 -11.94
N GLY A 91 8.45 -7.19 -12.58
CA GLY A 91 8.17 -8.58 -12.22
C GLY A 91 8.55 -8.90 -10.77
N SER A 92 9.75 -8.51 -10.36
CA SER A 92 10.23 -8.72 -8.98
C SER A 92 9.37 -8.01 -7.95
N VAL A 93 9.06 -6.73 -8.18
CA VAL A 93 8.19 -5.93 -7.30
C VAL A 93 6.79 -6.51 -7.24
N SER A 94 6.24 -6.96 -8.37
CA SER A 94 4.91 -7.57 -8.45
C SER A 94 4.81 -8.85 -7.63
N ILE A 95 5.85 -9.70 -7.67
CA ILE A 95 5.91 -10.92 -6.87
C ILE A 95 5.92 -10.57 -5.37
N VAL A 96 6.75 -9.62 -4.96
CA VAL A 96 6.84 -9.20 -3.55
C VAL A 96 5.50 -8.65 -3.05
N ILE A 97 4.85 -7.77 -3.84
CA ILE A 97 3.54 -7.21 -3.49
C ILE A 97 2.48 -8.32 -3.47
N GLY A 98 2.50 -9.24 -4.44
CA GLY A 98 1.58 -10.37 -4.50
C GLY A 98 1.67 -11.25 -3.25
N LEU A 99 2.88 -11.61 -2.85
CA LEU A 99 3.12 -12.39 -1.63
C LEU A 99 2.72 -11.62 -0.36
N ALA A 100 3.04 -10.34 -0.29
CA ALA A 100 2.68 -9.50 0.87
C ALA A 100 1.17 -9.29 1.02
N THR A 101 0.41 -9.31 -0.09
CA THR A 101 -1.05 -9.15 -0.10
C THR A 101 -1.82 -10.47 -0.03
N GLN A 102 -1.15 -11.60 -0.08
CA GLN A 102 -1.78 -12.92 -0.13
C GLN A 102 -2.75 -13.17 1.04
N GLU A 103 -2.30 -12.98 2.27
CA GLU A 103 -3.13 -13.21 3.47
C GLU A 103 -4.30 -12.22 3.60
N PRO A 104 -4.09 -10.90 3.48
CA PRO A 104 -5.21 -9.95 3.42
C PRO A 104 -6.24 -10.29 2.32
N ALA A 105 -5.78 -10.66 1.13
CA ALA A 105 -6.68 -11.01 0.03
C ALA A 105 -7.51 -12.26 0.32
N LYS A 106 -6.90 -13.33 0.88
CA LYS A 106 -7.63 -14.53 1.29
C LYS A 106 -8.72 -14.20 2.31
N ASN A 107 -8.39 -13.42 3.34
CA ASN A 107 -9.34 -13.02 4.38
C ASN A 107 -10.51 -12.21 3.81
N MET A 108 -10.25 -11.30 2.87
CA MET A 108 -11.31 -10.52 2.22
C MET A 108 -12.21 -11.40 1.34
N ILE A 109 -11.64 -12.32 0.57
CA ILE A 109 -12.41 -13.27 -0.26
C ILE A 109 -13.26 -14.19 0.63
N ALA A 110 -12.69 -14.72 1.71
CA ALA A 110 -13.42 -15.54 2.67
C ALA A 110 -14.57 -14.75 3.32
N GLY A 111 -14.33 -13.52 3.76
CA GLY A 111 -15.37 -12.65 4.30
C GLY A 111 -16.49 -12.36 3.30
N PHE A 112 -16.15 -12.14 2.04
CA PHE A 112 -17.14 -11.95 0.98
C PHE A 112 -18.01 -13.21 0.79
N ILE A 113 -17.40 -14.40 0.79
CA ILE A 113 -18.11 -15.67 0.68
C ILE A 113 -19.04 -15.89 1.88
N ILE A 114 -18.57 -15.62 3.11
CA ILE A 114 -19.36 -15.71 4.35
C ILE A 114 -20.57 -14.77 4.28
N MET A 115 -20.42 -13.57 3.73
CA MET A 115 -21.54 -12.62 3.60
C MET A 115 -22.55 -13.03 2.55
N LEU A 116 -22.12 -13.66 1.44
CA LEU A 116 -23.02 -14.13 0.38
C LEU A 116 -23.75 -15.42 0.75
N ASN A 117 -23.05 -16.35 1.36
CA ASN A 117 -23.60 -17.65 1.72
C ASN A 117 -23.18 -17.99 3.17
N PRO A 118 -23.85 -17.39 4.16
CA PRO A 118 -23.41 -17.41 5.54
C PRO A 118 -23.46 -18.83 6.15
N PRO A 119 -22.30 -19.45 6.47
CA PRO A 119 -22.27 -20.70 7.23
C PRO A 119 -22.65 -20.47 8.71
N TYR A 120 -22.53 -19.24 9.19
CA TYR A 120 -22.94 -18.77 10.53
C TYR A 120 -23.35 -17.29 10.43
N ARG A 121 -24.13 -16.82 11.40
CA ARG A 121 -24.67 -15.45 11.45
C ARG A 121 -24.27 -14.75 12.74
N VAL A 122 -24.47 -13.43 12.77
CA VAL A 122 -24.35 -12.65 14.01
C VAL A 122 -25.37 -13.17 15.01
N GLY A 123 -24.91 -13.48 16.22
CA GLY A 123 -25.68 -14.13 17.31
C GLY A 123 -25.46 -15.63 17.41
N ASP A 124 -24.85 -16.29 16.43
CA ASP A 124 -24.57 -17.72 16.51
C ASP A 124 -23.37 -18.02 17.40
N MET A 125 -23.42 -19.15 18.11
CA MET A 125 -22.31 -19.68 18.90
C MET A 125 -21.46 -20.59 18.01
N VAL A 126 -20.21 -20.21 17.79
CA VAL A 126 -19.31 -20.91 16.86
C VAL A 126 -17.91 -21.09 17.43
N THR A 127 -17.19 -22.06 16.89
CA THR A 127 -15.76 -22.22 17.16
C THR A 127 -14.97 -21.79 15.92
N LEU A 128 -14.25 -20.69 16.03
CA LEU A 128 -13.40 -20.16 14.96
C LEU A 128 -11.98 -19.91 15.48
N GLY A 129 -10.98 -20.35 14.73
CA GLY A 129 -9.57 -20.15 15.11
C GLY A 129 -9.20 -20.76 16.49
N GLY A 130 -9.90 -21.81 16.93
CA GLY A 130 -9.71 -22.43 18.24
C GLY A 130 -10.41 -21.71 19.40
N HIS A 131 -11.16 -20.65 19.13
CA HIS A 131 -11.91 -19.89 20.13
C HIS A 131 -13.41 -20.15 19.96
N TYR A 132 -14.08 -20.46 21.07
CA TYR A 132 -15.52 -20.62 21.10
C TYR A 132 -16.18 -19.35 21.65
N GLY A 133 -17.23 -18.87 20.96
CA GLY A 133 -17.92 -17.66 21.36
C GLY A 133 -19.09 -17.29 20.44
N GLU A 134 -19.81 -16.24 20.83
CA GLU A 134 -20.88 -15.64 20.06
C GLU A 134 -20.32 -14.69 19.00
N VAL A 135 -20.79 -14.83 17.77
CA VAL A 135 -20.48 -13.91 16.67
C VAL A 135 -21.16 -12.56 16.91
N THR A 136 -20.38 -11.52 17.21
CA THR A 136 -20.91 -10.17 17.45
C THR A 136 -20.93 -9.30 16.20
N LYS A 137 -19.99 -9.51 15.28
CA LYS A 137 -19.87 -8.73 14.04
C LYS A 137 -19.11 -9.49 12.96
N LEU A 138 -19.57 -9.36 11.72
CA LEU A 138 -18.89 -9.84 10.52
C LEU A 138 -18.32 -8.64 9.76
N GLU A 139 -17.03 -8.66 9.48
CA GLU A 139 -16.33 -7.68 8.64
C GLU A 139 -15.65 -8.36 7.46
N TRP A 140 -15.18 -7.56 6.49
CA TRP A 140 -14.59 -8.06 5.24
C TRP A 140 -13.41 -9.01 5.43
N SER A 141 -12.58 -8.81 6.45
CA SER A 141 -11.36 -9.60 6.68
C SER A 141 -11.34 -10.36 8.00
N VAL A 142 -12.26 -10.04 8.92
CA VAL A 142 -12.28 -10.60 10.27
C VAL A 142 -13.72 -10.82 10.74
N THR A 143 -13.89 -11.82 11.59
CA THR A 143 -15.10 -12.08 12.37
C THR A 143 -14.83 -11.76 13.83
N TRP A 144 -15.72 -11.02 14.48
CA TRP A 144 -15.62 -10.67 15.89
C TRP A 144 -16.41 -11.69 16.72
N LEU A 145 -15.75 -12.28 17.70
CA LEU A 145 -16.35 -13.22 18.65
C LEU A 145 -16.31 -12.65 20.06
N ARG A 146 -17.38 -12.82 20.81
CA ARG A 146 -17.42 -12.62 22.26
C ARG A 146 -17.33 -13.97 22.94
N THR A 147 -16.27 -14.20 23.71
CA THR A 147 -16.07 -15.42 24.50
C THR A 147 -16.89 -15.39 25.77
N PHE A 148 -17.01 -16.53 26.49
CA PHE A 148 -17.72 -16.62 27.78
C PHE A 148 -17.09 -15.76 28.87
N ASP A 149 -15.79 -15.45 28.77
CA ASP A 149 -15.11 -14.56 29.72
C ASP A 149 -15.37 -13.08 29.42
N ASP A 150 -16.36 -12.79 28.56
CA ASP A 150 -16.73 -11.45 28.06
C ASP A 150 -15.59 -10.73 27.31
N ASN A 151 -14.61 -11.47 26.82
CA ASN A 151 -13.55 -10.95 25.98
C ASN A 151 -14.02 -10.90 24.52
N THR A 152 -13.69 -9.80 23.83
CA THR A 152 -13.92 -9.68 22.39
C THR A 152 -12.65 -9.97 21.62
N ILE A 153 -12.67 -10.96 20.74
CA ILE A 153 -11.54 -11.38 19.91
C ILE A 153 -11.85 -11.20 18.44
N MET A 154 -10.83 -10.91 17.65
CA MET A 154 -10.90 -10.83 16.20
C MET A 154 -10.27 -12.09 15.62
N VAL A 155 -11.03 -12.82 14.81
CA VAL A 155 -10.57 -14.02 14.11
C VAL A 155 -10.53 -13.71 12.62
N PRO A 156 -9.40 -13.93 11.91
CA PRO A 156 -9.35 -13.82 10.45
C PRO A 156 -10.37 -14.74 9.81
N ASN A 157 -10.93 -14.31 8.65
CA ASN A 157 -11.98 -15.07 7.97
C ASN A 157 -11.46 -16.30 7.18
N ALA A 158 -10.12 -16.36 6.88
CA ALA A 158 -9.47 -17.45 6.15
C ALA A 158 -8.60 -18.30 7.04
#